data_e5d7fc4ea6e8595cc979d99abedceb02
#
_entry.id   e5d7fc4ea6e8595cc979d99abedceb02
#
_cell.length_a   1.000
_cell.length_b   1.000
_cell.length_c   1.000
_cell.angle_alpha   90.00
_cell.angle_beta   90.00
_cell.angle_gamma   90.00
#
_symmetry.space_group_name_H-M   'P 1'
#
loop_
_entity.id
_entity.type
_entity.pdbx_description
1 polymer ?
#
loop_
_entity_poly.entity_id
_entity_poly.type
_entity_poly.pdbx_seq_one_letter_code
_entity_poly.pdbx_strand_id
1 'polypeptide(L)'
;GRQAASLIRYAKKQGQVPVYFTKTAGLLSDVYRDLVDIGSPELRPFVFGSAKEAAITDSDGNVVFALPLKSEVKRVLDYIEKNGKLPEEYDYVLTTYSQVSNGVYEFDENGARKEKKLAKGKKFGAAALSGQRRRDAIEKLMDNAYLILDESHTAGGNSGQGNYFQHIIQKAKNVTFFSATFAKRPDNMPIYALRTAMTEGGMKSSELIDAVKRGGATLQEIMSQTLTQCGQ
;
A
#
# COMPACT_ATOMS: atom_id res chain seq x y z
N GLY A 1 3.92 1.53 -14.55
CA GLY A 1 5.05 0.65 -14.51
C GLY A 1 6.37 1.34 -14.26
N ARG A 2 7.02 1.92 -15.28
CA ARG A 2 8.39 2.49 -15.18
C ARG A 2 8.55 3.57 -14.09
N GLN A 3 7.54 4.37 -13.84
CA GLN A 3 7.56 5.34 -12.75
C GLN A 3 7.64 4.65 -11.38
N ALA A 4 6.86 3.59 -11.15
CA ALA A 4 6.92 2.82 -9.92
C ALA A 4 8.29 2.15 -9.73
N ALA A 5 8.85 1.55 -10.79
CA ALA A 5 10.20 0.98 -10.79
C ALA A 5 11.27 2.02 -10.45
N SER A 6 11.18 3.21 -11.05
CA SER A 6 12.10 4.32 -10.75
C SER A 6 12.03 4.76 -9.29
N LEU A 7 10.83 4.80 -8.70
CA LEU A 7 10.65 5.13 -7.28
C LEU A 7 11.19 4.04 -6.36
N ILE A 8 11.01 2.75 -6.69
CA ILE A 8 11.60 1.63 -5.94
C ILE A 8 13.12 1.78 -5.90
N ARG A 9 13.75 1.98 -7.06
CA ARG A 9 15.19 2.21 -7.17
C ARG A 9 15.65 3.45 -6.40
N TYR A 10 14.93 4.56 -6.53
CA TYR A 10 15.23 5.79 -5.80
C TYR A 10 15.14 5.59 -4.29
N ALA A 11 14.04 5.04 -3.78
CA ALA A 11 13.84 4.81 -2.36
C ALA A 11 14.92 3.90 -1.77
N LYS A 12 15.29 2.83 -2.49
CA LYS A 12 16.40 1.96 -2.07
C LYS A 12 17.72 2.72 -1.96
N LYS A 13 18.05 3.58 -2.92
CA LYS A 13 19.24 4.43 -2.88
C LYS A 13 19.24 5.43 -1.72
N GLN A 14 18.06 5.85 -1.25
CA GLN A 14 17.90 6.70 -0.08
C GLN A 14 17.93 5.93 1.25
N GLY A 15 18.20 4.61 1.23
CA GLY A 15 18.18 3.77 2.42
C GLY A 15 16.79 3.50 2.97
N GLN A 16 15.75 3.73 2.19
CA GLN A 16 14.35 3.43 2.54
C GLN A 16 13.94 2.05 2.04
N VAL A 17 12.92 1.48 2.67
CA VAL A 17 12.29 0.24 2.22
C VAL A 17 11.12 0.59 1.29
N PRO A 18 11.22 0.31 -0.02
CA PRO A 18 10.08 0.47 -0.92
C PRO A 18 9.02 -0.58 -0.61
N VAL A 19 7.77 -0.14 -0.43
CA VAL A 19 6.61 -1.02 -0.24
C VAL A 19 5.59 -0.68 -1.32
N TYR A 20 5.44 -1.57 -2.29
CA TYR A 20 4.57 -1.37 -3.44
C TYR A 20 3.29 -2.19 -3.31
N PHE A 21 2.17 -1.51 -3.47
CA PHE A 21 0.83 -2.09 -3.52
C PHE A 21 0.21 -1.94 -4.89
N THR A 22 -0.42 -3.00 -5.38
CA THR A 22 -1.25 -2.97 -6.59
C THR A 22 -2.55 -3.74 -6.42
N LYS A 23 -3.46 -3.59 -7.38
CA LYS A 23 -4.78 -4.22 -7.34
C LYS A 23 -4.73 -5.71 -7.64
N THR A 24 -3.92 -6.14 -8.60
CA THR A 24 -3.87 -7.52 -9.09
C THR A 24 -2.46 -8.09 -9.04
N ALA A 25 -2.34 -9.39 -8.76
CA ALA A 25 -1.06 -10.08 -8.63
C ALA A 25 -0.23 -10.08 -9.92
N GLY A 26 -0.87 -10.16 -11.09
CA GLY A 26 -0.16 -10.15 -12.37
C GLY A 26 0.69 -8.90 -12.62
N LEU A 27 0.28 -7.75 -12.07
CA LEU A 27 1.03 -6.49 -12.21
C LEU A 27 2.35 -6.48 -11.42
N LEU A 28 2.56 -7.41 -10.50
CA LEU A 28 3.81 -7.49 -9.73
C LEU A 28 5.00 -7.83 -10.63
N SER A 29 4.81 -8.71 -11.62
CA SER A 29 5.83 -9.04 -12.61
C SER A 29 6.17 -7.87 -13.52
N ASP A 30 5.18 -7.03 -13.87
CA ASP A 30 5.42 -5.86 -14.71
C ASP A 30 6.34 -4.86 -14.03
N VAL A 31 6.20 -4.65 -12.73
CA VAL A 31 7.11 -3.79 -11.96
C VAL A 31 8.52 -4.34 -11.96
N TYR A 32 8.70 -5.65 -11.82
CA TYR A 32 10.02 -6.28 -11.90
C TYR A 32 10.66 -6.13 -13.29
N ARG A 33 9.88 -6.36 -14.37
CA ARG A 33 10.37 -6.16 -15.74
C ARG A 33 10.79 -4.72 -15.99
N ASP A 34 10.01 -3.76 -15.50
CA ASP A 34 10.36 -2.35 -15.56
C ASP A 34 11.65 -2.03 -14.76
N LEU A 35 11.90 -2.70 -13.62
CA LEU A 35 13.16 -2.57 -12.87
C LEU A 35 14.35 -3.11 -13.69
N VAL A 36 14.19 -4.24 -14.38
CA VAL A 36 15.20 -4.77 -15.31
C VAL A 36 15.47 -3.78 -16.43
N ASP A 37 14.43 -3.24 -17.05
CA ASP A 37 14.53 -2.27 -18.15
C ASP A 37 15.27 -0.98 -17.77
N ILE A 38 15.15 -0.53 -16.52
CA ILE A 38 15.87 0.65 -16.03
C ILE A 38 17.24 0.32 -15.42
N GLY A 39 17.73 -0.92 -15.60
CA GLY A 39 19.05 -1.36 -15.19
C GLY A 39 19.18 -1.62 -13.68
N SER A 40 18.16 -2.20 -13.06
CA SER A 40 18.20 -2.59 -11.64
C SER A 40 17.70 -4.04 -11.41
N PRO A 41 18.21 -5.02 -12.19
CA PRO A 41 17.80 -6.43 -12.08
C PRO A 41 18.27 -7.09 -10.78
N GLU A 42 19.23 -6.50 -10.09
CA GLU A 42 19.80 -6.99 -8.84
C GLU A 42 18.86 -6.86 -7.65
N LEU A 43 17.86 -5.96 -7.71
CA LEU A 43 16.94 -5.72 -6.61
C LEU A 43 16.00 -6.90 -6.41
N ARG A 44 15.96 -7.42 -5.18
CA ARG A 44 15.25 -8.64 -4.80
C ARG A 44 13.94 -8.34 -4.07
N PRO A 45 12.78 -8.71 -4.63
CA PRO A 45 11.49 -8.52 -4.00
C PRO A 45 11.24 -9.52 -2.87
N PHE A 46 10.60 -9.08 -1.80
CA PHE A 46 9.80 -9.96 -0.96
C PHE A 46 8.33 -9.84 -1.36
N VAL A 47 7.71 -10.95 -1.75
CA VAL A 47 6.35 -10.96 -2.26
C VAL A 47 5.39 -11.46 -1.19
N PHE A 48 4.51 -10.59 -0.71
CA PHE A 48 3.31 -11.01 0.00
C PHE A 48 2.22 -11.36 -1.02
N GLY A 49 2.12 -12.63 -1.34
CA GLY A 49 1.14 -13.16 -2.29
C GLY A 49 0.66 -14.54 -1.86
N SER A 50 -0.53 -14.91 -2.29
CA SER A 50 -1.12 -16.23 -2.05
C SER A 50 -1.59 -16.90 -3.33
N ALA A 51 -1.76 -16.14 -4.41
CA ALA A 51 -2.14 -16.65 -5.72
C ALA A 51 -0.88 -16.97 -6.54
N LYS A 52 -0.98 -18.02 -7.39
CA LYS A 52 0.13 -18.45 -8.25
C LYS A 52 0.64 -17.32 -9.16
N GLU A 53 -0.26 -16.44 -9.56
CA GLU A 53 0.01 -15.27 -10.40
C GLU A 53 0.88 -14.20 -9.70
N ALA A 54 1.10 -14.31 -8.40
CA ALA A 54 1.99 -13.43 -7.66
C ALA A 54 3.47 -13.85 -7.73
N ALA A 55 3.79 -15.00 -8.33
CA ALA A 55 5.17 -15.34 -8.68
C ALA A 55 5.67 -14.34 -9.74
N ILE A 56 6.91 -13.88 -9.58
CA ILE A 56 7.49 -12.89 -10.47
C ILE A 56 8.08 -13.58 -11.69
N THR A 57 7.67 -13.15 -12.87
CA THR A 57 8.13 -13.69 -14.15
C THR A 57 8.89 -12.64 -14.98
N ASP A 58 9.85 -13.11 -15.78
CA ASP A 58 10.51 -12.31 -16.81
C ASP A 58 9.61 -12.05 -18.04
N SER A 59 10.18 -11.43 -19.08
CA SER A 59 9.49 -11.14 -20.34
C SER A 59 9.09 -12.39 -21.12
N ASP A 60 9.82 -13.48 -20.93
CA ASP A 60 9.59 -14.76 -21.59
C ASP A 60 8.61 -15.66 -20.81
N GLY A 61 8.15 -15.18 -19.63
CA GLY A 61 7.22 -15.90 -18.76
C GLY A 61 7.88 -16.90 -17.82
N ASN A 62 9.22 -16.95 -17.75
CA ASN A 62 9.92 -17.80 -16.80
C ASN A 62 9.83 -17.21 -15.38
N VAL A 63 9.65 -18.08 -14.39
CA VAL A 63 9.62 -17.65 -12.99
C VAL A 63 11.03 -17.25 -12.53
N VAL A 64 11.22 -15.99 -12.20
CA VAL A 64 12.46 -15.44 -11.65
C VAL A 64 12.46 -15.50 -10.13
N PHE A 65 11.33 -15.11 -9.51
CA PHE A 65 11.13 -15.26 -8.07
C PHE A 65 9.84 -16.02 -7.81
N ALA A 66 10.01 -17.24 -7.29
CA ALA A 66 8.88 -18.03 -6.84
C ALA A 66 8.24 -17.40 -5.60
N LEU A 67 6.95 -17.71 -5.36
CA LEU A 67 6.32 -17.35 -4.10
C LEU A 67 7.07 -17.97 -2.92
N PRO A 68 7.31 -17.18 -1.86
CA PRO A 68 7.96 -17.70 -0.67
C PRO A 68 7.11 -18.79 -0.01
N LEU A 69 7.77 -19.82 0.50
CA LEU A 69 7.11 -20.87 1.30
C LEU A 69 6.50 -20.26 2.57
N LYS A 70 5.48 -20.90 3.14
CA LYS A 70 4.84 -20.46 4.40
C LYS A 70 5.85 -20.27 5.54
N SER A 71 6.87 -21.14 5.64
CA SER A 71 7.95 -21.03 6.60
C SER A 71 8.80 -19.78 6.39
N GLU A 72 9.08 -19.43 5.13
CA GLU A 72 9.81 -18.23 4.76
C GLU A 72 9.00 -16.96 5.07
N VAL A 73 7.72 -16.95 4.70
CA VAL A 73 6.82 -15.85 5.07
C VAL A 73 6.80 -15.65 6.59
N LYS A 74 6.70 -16.75 7.36
CA LYS A 74 6.73 -16.68 8.82
C LYS A 74 8.04 -16.07 9.32
N ARG A 75 9.18 -16.55 8.82
CA ARG A 75 10.52 -16.05 9.18
C ARG A 75 10.67 -14.56 8.93
N VAL A 76 10.24 -14.10 7.75
CA VAL A 76 10.33 -12.68 7.37
C VAL A 76 9.41 -11.82 8.25
N LEU A 77 8.17 -12.26 8.50
CA LEU A 77 7.25 -11.56 9.40
C LEU A 77 7.82 -11.45 10.82
N ASP A 78 8.35 -12.55 11.38
CA ASP A 78 8.98 -12.56 12.72
C ASP A 78 10.20 -11.63 12.75
N TYR A 79 11.00 -11.59 11.68
CA TYR A 79 12.14 -10.69 11.56
C TYR A 79 11.73 -9.21 11.55
N ILE A 80 10.71 -8.86 10.75
CA ILE A 80 10.21 -7.49 10.67
C ILE A 80 9.61 -7.06 12.02
N GLU A 81 8.84 -7.94 12.66
CA GLU A 81 8.25 -7.67 13.98
C GLU A 81 9.32 -7.35 15.01
N LYS A 82 10.43 -8.10 15.01
CA LYS A 82 11.54 -7.93 15.96
C LYS A 82 12.42 -6.72 15.64
N ASN A 83 12.71 -6.48 14.35
CA ASN A 83 13.77 -5.54 13.94
C ASN A 83 13.22 -4.25 13.29
N GLY A 84 11.93 -4.18 12.92
CA GLY A 84 11.33 -3.04 12.24
C GLY A 84 11.86 -2.78 10.83
N LYS A 85 12.56 -3.74 10.23
CA LYS A 85 13.17 -3.64 8.91
C LYS A 85 13.06 -4.95 8.13
N LEU A 86 13.19 -4.88 6.82
CA LEU A 86 13.24 -6.05 5.94
C LEU A 86 14.57 -6.81 6.13
N PRO A 87 14.59 -8.16 6.06
CA PRO A 87 15.85 -8.92 6.02
C PRO A 87 16.73 -8.48 4.86
N GLU A 88 18.05 -8.54 5.03
CA GLU A 88 19.04 -7.97 4.09
C GLU A 88 19.04 -8.62 2.70
N GLU A 89 18.56 -9.86 2.58
CA GLU A 89 18.39 -10.55 1.31
C GLU A 89 17.25 -10.01 0.44
N TYR A 90 16.44 -9.10 0.96
CA TYR A 90 15.34 -8.46 0.24
C TYR A 90 15.51 -6.95 0.20
N ASP A 91 15.20 -6.33 -0.93
CA ASP A 91 15.36 -4.91 -1.16
C ASP A 91 14.07 -4.12 -1.10
N TYR A 92 12.95 -4.76 -1.45
CA TYR A 92 11.63 -4.12 -1.46
C TYR A 92 10.51 -5.15 -1.27
N VAL A 93 9.31 -4.65 -0.96
CA VAL A 93 8.11 -5.45 -0.78
C VAL A 93 7.18 -5.25 -1.96
N LEU A 94 6.69 -6.35 -2.55
CA LEU A 94 5.60 -6.37 -3.52
C LEU A 94 4.37 -7.04 -2.92
N THR A 95 3.22 -6.40 -3.03
CA THR A 95 1.98 -6.97 -2.51
C THR A 95 0.74 -6.44 -3.22
N THR A 96 -0.41 -7.04 -2.95
CA THR A 96 -1.71 -6.56 -3.40
C THR A 96 -2.56 -6.09 -2.23
N TYR A 97 -3.51 -5.21 -2.51
CA TYR A 97 -4.46 -4.72 -1.50
C TYR A 97 -5.22 -5.86 -0.80
N SER A 98 -5.51 -6.95 -1.52
CA SER A 98 -6.21 -8.11 -0.97
C SER A 98 -5.46 -8.81 0.16
N GLN A 99 -4.12 -8.74 0.17
CA GLN A 99 -3.29 -9.40 1.19
C GLN A 99 -3.43 -8.76 2.59
N VAL A 100 -3.91 -7.53 2.64
CA VAL A 100 -4.15 -6.76 3.86
C VAL A 100 -5.63 -6.36 4.03
N SER A 101 -6.54 -6.90 3.20
CA SER A 101 -7.97 -6.59 3.28
C SER A 101 -8.62 -7.07 4.58
N ASN A 102 -8.18 -8.21 5.08
CA ASN A 102 -8.67 -8.81 6.32
C ASN A 102 -7.72 -8.59 7.48
N GLY A 103 -8.27 -8.35 8.66
CA GLY A 103 -7.52 -8.22 9.90
C GLY A 103 -8.43 -8.41 11.11
N VAL A 104 -7.82 -8.60 12.26
CA VAL A 104 -8.47 -8.77 13.56
C VAL A 104 -8.86 -7.42 14.16
N TYR A 105 -8.05 -6.39 13.84
CA TYR A 105 -8.27 -5.02 14.30
C TYR A 105 -8.77 -4.12 13.17
N GLU A 106 -9.47 -3.08 13.55
CA GLU A 106 -9.83 -1.92 12.74
C GLU A 106 -9.23 -0.68 13.36
N PHE A 107 -9.03 0.36 12.56
CA PHE A 107 -8.67 1.67 13.05
C PHE A 107 -9.92 2.55 13.04
N ASP A 108 -10.11 3.32 14.08
CA ASP A 108 -11.15 4.35 14.12
C ASP A 108 -10.69 5.64 13.42
N GLU A 109 -11.55 6.65 13.38
CA GLU A 109 -11.29 7.94 12.75
C GLU A 109 -10.08 8.67 13.33
N ASN A 110 -9.69 8.33 14.57
CA ASN A 110 -8.56 8.91 15.27
C ASN A 110 -7.28 8.06 15.13
N GLY A 111 -7.33 6.96 14.35
CA GLY A 111 -6.24 6.02 14.18
C GLY A 111 -6.03 5.08 15.37
N ALA A 112 -6.95 5.04 16.33
CA ALA A 112 -6.87 4.11 17.45
C ALA A 112 -7.27 2.70 17.01
N ARG A 113 -6.51 1.71 17.46
CA ARG A 113 -6.69 0.30 17.14
C ARG A 113 -7.80 -0.29 18.00
N LYS A 114 -8.79 -0.91 17.37
CA LYS A 114 -9.94 -1.54 18.02
C LYS A 114 -10.14 -2.96 17.48
N GLU A 115 -10.26 -3.93 18.39
CA GLU A 115 -10.54 -5.32 18.00
C GLU A 115 -11.95 -5.45 17.41
N LYS A 116 -12.05 -6.19 16.30
CA LYS A 116 -13.35 -6.49 15.68
C LYS A 116 -14.21 -7.34 16.61
N LYS A 117 -15.43 -6.93 16.80
CA LYS A 117 -16.40 -7.72 17.59
C LYS A 117 -16.83 -8.95 16.79
N LEU A 118 -16.64 -10.12 17.36
CA LEU A 118 -17.18 -11.37 16.83
C LEU A 118 -18.45 -11.76 17.59
N ALA A 119 -19.32 -12.51 16.90
CA ALA A 119 -20.46 -13.14 17.59
C ALA A 119 -19.96 -14.08 18.70
N LYS A 120 -20.76 -14.18 19.78
CA LYS A 120 -20.43 -14.99 20.97
C LYS A 120 -20.01 -16.42 20.55
N GLY A 121 -18.84 -16.87 21.03
CA GLY A 121 -18.30 -18.21 20.76
C GLY A 121 -17.56 -18.34 19.41
N LYS A 122 -17.51 -17.32 18.56
CA LYS A 122 -16.73 -17.36 17.31
C LYS A 122 -15.29 -16.89 17.54
N LYS A 123 -14.34 -17.49 16.79
CA LYS A 123 -12.93 -17.10 16.75
C LYS A 123 -12.59 -16.52 15.36
N PHE A 124 -11.54 -15.71 15.29
CA PHE A 124 -11.04 -15.25 14.00
C PHE A 124 -10.50 -16.42 13.18
N GLY A 125 -10.87 -16.47 11.90
CA GLY A 125 -10.36 -17.46 10.97
C GLY A 125 -8.89 -17.21 10.58
N ALA A 126 -8.25 -18.25 10.03
CA ALA A 126 -6.84 -18.20 9.62
C ALA A 126 -6.52 -17.04 8.65
N ALA A 127 -7.46 -16.70 7.76
CA ALA A 127 -7.28 -15.58 6.81
C ALA A 127 -7.19 -14.22 7.53
N ALA A 128 -8.01 -13.98 8.56
CA ALA A 128 -7.98 -12.75 9.34
C ALA A 128 -6.70 -12.65 10.18
N LEU A 129 -6.26 -13.75 10.79
CA LEU A 129 -5.02 -13.81 11.56
C LEU A 129 -3.79 -13.58 10.67
N SER A 130 -3.74 -14.23 9.50
CA SER A 130 -2.66 -14.05 8.53
C SER A 130 -2.63 -12.64 7.95
N GLY A 131 -3.78 -12.07 7.61
CA GLY A 131 -3.90 -10.70 7.16
C GLY A 131 -3.46 -9.69 8.23
N GLN A 132 -3.82 -9.93 9.48
CA GLN A 132 -3.39 -9.08 10.59
C GLN A 132 -1.86 -9.09 10.76
N ARG A 133 -1.23 -10.24 10.70
CA ARG A 133 0.24 -10.32 10.78
C ARG A 133 0.93 -9.55 9.66
N ARG A 134 0.40 -9.59 8.43
CA ARG A 134 0.91 -8.78 7.31
C ARG A 134 0.72 -7.30 7.55
N ARG A 135 -0.45 -6.88 8.04
CA ARG A 135 -0.72 -5.49 8.43
C ARG A 135 0.29 -4.99 9.47
N ASP A 136 0.52 -5.78 10.50
CA ASP A 136 1.45 -5.43 11.59
C ASP A 136 2.89 -5.30 11.07
N ALA A 137 3.34 -6.22 10.23
CA ALA A 137 4.68 -6.18 9.64
C ALA A 137 4.85 -4.96 8.71
N ILE A 138 3.88 -4.69 7.83
CA ILE A 138 3.92 -3.53 6.95
C ILE A 138 3.93 -2.24 7.77
N GLU A 139 3.10 -2.14 8.81
CA GLU A 139 3.09 -0.99 9.71
C GLU A 139 4.45 -0.76 10.37
N LYS A 140 5.14 -1.83 10.80
CA LYS A 140 6.49 -1.75 11.38
C LYS A 140 7.53 -1.19 10.40
N LEU A 141 7.37 -1.42 9.11
CA LEU A 141 8.27 -0.89 8.10
C LEU A 141 8.07 0.61 7.82
N MET A 142 6.90 1.18 8.15
CA MET A 142 6.50 2.51 7.69
C MET A 142 7.44 3.64 8.14
N ASP A 143 8.05 3.55 9.31
CA ASP A 143 8.94 4.60 9.82
C ASP A 143 10.14 4.88 8.89
N ASN A 144 10.54 3.90 8.07
CA ASN A 144 11.58 4.03 7.06
C ASN A 144 11.13 3.56 5.67
N ALA A 145 9.84 3.52 5.40
CA ALA A 145 9.31 3.06 4.14
C ALA A 145 9.04 4.20 3.15
N TYR A 146 9.22 3.87 1.87
CA TYR A 146 8.62 4.59 0.76
C TYR A 146 7.41 3.79 0.28
N LEU A 147 6.21 4.26 0.62
CA LEU A 147 4.96 3.61 0.27
C LEU A 147 4.53 4.02 -1.15
N ILE A 148 4.35 3.05 -2.02
CA ILE A 148 3.95 3.26 -3.41
C ILE A 148 2.61 2.56 -3.64
N LEU A 149 1.57 3.33 -3.88
CA LEU A 149 0.19 2.85 -4.04
C LEU A 149 -0.25 2.98 -5.49
N ASP A 150 -0.21 1.87 -6.23
CA ASP A 150 -0.70 1.79 -7.59
C ASP A 150 -2.20 1.47 -7.61
N GLU A 151 -2.96 2.11 -8.52
CA GLU A 151 -4.42 2.09 -8.47
C GLU A 151 -4.95 2.51 -7.09
N SER A 152 -4.39 3.59 -6.56
CA SER A 152 -4.53 4.04 -5.16
C SER A 152 -5.97 4.27 -4.73
N HIS A 153 -6.91 4.50 -5.65
CA HIS A 153 -8.34 4.56 -5.34
C HIS A 153 -8.87 3.26 -4.67
N THR A 154 -8.16 2.13 -4.83
CA THR A 154 -8.47 0.86 -4.16
C THR A 154 -8.18 0.91 -2.65
N ALA A 155 -7.26 1.76 -2.23
CA ALA A 155 -6.93 1.96 -0.82
C ALA A 155 -7.91 2.91 -0.10
N GLY A 156 -8.77 3.59 -0.84
CA GLY A 156 -9.72 4.55 -0.30
C GLY A 156 -10.97 3.92 0.30
N GLY A 157 -11.86 4.77 0.80
CA GLY A 157 -13.14 4.40 1.39
C GLY A 157 -13.13 4.27 2.90
N ASN A 158 -14.33 4.22 3.49
CA ASN A 158 -14.56 4.14 4.94
C ASN A 158 -14.70 2.69 5.43
N SER A 159 -13.99 1.76 4.80
CA SER A 159 -13.93 0.35 5.23
C SER A 159 -12.77 0.11 6.20
N GLY A 160 -12.77 -0.99 6.91
CA GLY A 160 -11.63 -1.37 7.75
C GLY A 160 -10.31 -1.47 6.99
N GLN A 161 -10.34 -1.70 5.68
CA GLN A 161 -9.18 -1.62 4.80
C GLN A 161 -8.79 -0.15 4.55
N GLY A 162 -9.76 0.71 4.23
CA GLY A 162 -9.51 2.14 4.01
C GLY A 162 -8.88 2.81 5.24
N ASN A 163 -9.42 2.55 6.43
CA ASN A 163 -8.86 3.07 7.67
C ASN A 163 -7.44 2.57 7.95
N TYR A 164 -7.15 1.30 7.63
CA TYR A 164 -5.79 0.77 7.71
C TYR A 164 -4.83 1.52 6.77
N PHE A 165 -5.24 1.78 5.52
CA PHE A 165 -4.41 2.55 4.59
C PHE A 165 -4.23 4.00 5.04
N GLN A 166 -5.27 4.66 5.55
CA GLN A 166 -5.10 5.99 6.14
C GLN A 166 -4.05 5.99 7.25
N HIS A 167 -4.07 4.97 8.12
CA HIS A 167 -3.10 4.82 9.19
C HIS A 167 -1.66 4.65 8.67
N ILE A 168 -1.41 3.72 7.75
CA ILE A 168 -0.04 3.50 7.23
C ILE A 168 0.46 4.64 6.34
N ILE A 169 -0.43 5.33 5.62
CA ILE A 169 -0.09 6.53 4.84
C ILE A 169 0.42 7.64 5.75
N GLN A 170 -0.24 7.89 6.88
CA GLN A 170 0.21 8.88 7.86
C GLN A 170 1.57 8.52 8.45
N LYS A 171 1.81 7.23 8.72
CA LYS A 171 3.02 6.74 9.36
C LYS A 171 4.22 6.63 8.41
N ALA A 172 3.98 6.38 7.12
CA ALA A 172 5.04 6.18 6.14
C ALA A 172 5.95 7.40 6.01
N LYS A 173 7.25 7.17 5.85
CA LYS A 173 8.22 8.24 5.66
C LYS A 173 7.94 9.02 4.38
N ASN A 174 7.71 8.33 3.26
CA ASN A 174 7.29 8.90 1.98
C ASN A 174 6.15 8.10 1.38
N VAL A 175 5.30 8.76 0.59
CA VAL A 175 4.17 8.13 -0.11
C VAL A 175 4.07 8.69 -1.52
N THR A 176 3.79 7.81 -2.49
CA THR A 176 3.37 8.19 -3.84
C THR A 176 2.10 7.44 -4.21
N PHE A 177 1.18 8.17 -4.79
CA PHE A 177 -0.09 7.65 -5.29
C PHE A 177 -0.08 7.61 -6.81
N PHE A 178 -0.39 6.46 -7.38
CA PHE A 178 -0.69 6.30 -8.80
C PHE A 178 -2.16 5.95 -8.98
N SER A 179 -2.88 6.72 -9.75
CA SER A 179 -4.26 6.42 -10.12
C SER A 179 -4.62 7.17 -11.39
N ALA A 180 -5.16 6.45 -12.37
CA ALA A 180 -5.76 7.07 -13.56
C ALA A 180 -7.11 7.74 -13.24
N THR A 181 -7.74 7.34 -12.14
CA THR A 181 -9.05 7.84 -11.70
C THR A 181 -8.95 8.35 -10.27
N PHE A 182 -8.22 9.45 -10.13
CA PHE A 182 -8.12 10.19 -8.89
C PHE A 182 -9.53 10.49 -8.34
N ALA A 183 -9.76 10.09 -7.10
CA ALA A 183 -11.03 10.34 -6.40
C ALA A 183 -12.30 9.97 -7.19
N LYS A 184 -12.33 8.79 -7.82
CA LYS A 184 -13.53 8.26 -8.50
C LYS A 184 -14.80 8.33 -7.62
N ARG A 185 -14.62 8.28 -6.31
CA ARG A 185 -15.66 8.44 -5.29
C ARG A 185 -15.18 9.43 -4.24
N PRO A 186 -16.05 10.31 -3.72
CA PRO A 186 -15.67 11.21 -2.63
C PRO A 186 -15.04 10.53 -1.42
N ASP A 187 -15.47 9.30 -1.12
CA ASP A 187 -14.96 8.50 -0.01
C ASP A 187 -13.47 8.09 -0.17
N ASN A 188 -12.90 8.23 -1.38
CA ASN A 188 -11.48 7.96 -1.63
C ASN A 188 -10.58 9.17 -1.30
N MET A 189 -11.15 10.37 -1.16
CA MET A 189 -10.39 11.60 -0.94
C MET A 189 -9.51 11.59 0.32
N PRO A 190 -9.93 11.01 1.46
CA PRO A 190 -9.15 11.08 2.69
C PRO A 190 -7.71 10.59 2.55
N ILE A 191 -7.45 9.54 1.76
CA ILE A 191 -6.09 9.01 1.61
C ILE A 191 -5.14 10.00 0.93
N TYR A 192 -5.64 10.77 -0.03
CA TYR A 192 -4.85 11.79 -0.72
C TYR A 192 -4.64 13.02 0.15
N ALA A 193 -5.69 13.44 0.86
CA ALA A 193 -5.66 14.58 1.74
C ALA A 193 -4.60 14.50 2.86
N LEU A 194 -4.30 13.28 3.33
CA LEU A 194 -3.33 13.05 4.41
C LEU A 194 -1.89 13.48 4.08
N ARG A 195 -1.53 13.51 2.79
CA ARG A 195 -0.13 13.71 2.34
C ARG A 195 -0.01 14.67 1.17
N THR A 196 -1.05 15.44 0.91
CA THR A 196 -1.09 16.47 -0.13
C THR A 196 -1.55 17.80 0.44
N ALA A 197 -1.44 18.87 -0.33
CA ALA A 197 -1.87 20.20 0.05
C ALA A 197 -3.38 20.37 0.29
N MET A 198 -4.19 19.32 0.05
CA MET A 198 -5.66 19.38 0.22
C MET A 198 -6.10 19.77 1.64
N THR A 199 -5.28 19.48 2.66
CA THR A 199 -5.60 19.78 4.06
C THR A 199 -4.83 20.96 4.64
N GLU A 200 -4.03 21.67 3.86
CA GLU A 200 -3.31 22.87 4.33
C GLU A 200 -4.24 23.96 4.88
N GLY A 201 -5.52 23.97 4.46
CA GLY A 201 -6.56 24.84 4.98
C GLY A 201 -7.19 24.40 6.30
N GLY A 202 -6.70 23.31 6.94
CA GLY A 202 -7.22 22.82 8.23
C GLY A 202 -8.56 22.07 8.14
N MET A 203 -9.00 21.68 6.94
CA MET A 203 -10.26 20.96 6.72
C MET A 203 -10.17 19.52 7.22
N LYS A 204 -11.17 19.04 7.96
CA LYS A 204 -11.25 17.64 8.38
C LYS A 204 -11.65 16.74 7.21
N SER A 205 -11.25 15.46 7.28
CA SER A 205 -11.58 14.49 6.22
C SER A 205 -13.07 14.38 5.92
N SER A 206 -13.93 14.46 6.93
CA SER A 206 -15.39 14.46 6.75
C SER A 206 -15.88 15.70 6.00
N GLU A 207 -15.34 16.86 6.33
CA GLU A 207 -15.68 18.15 5.67
C GLU A 207 -15.22 18.14 4.21
N LEU A 208 -14.04 17.55 3.92
CA LEU A 208 -13.52 17.36 2.57
C LEU A 208 -14.44 16.45 1.75
N ILE A 209 -14.85 15.30 2.32
CA ILE A 209 -15.78 14.38 1.67
C ILE A 209 -17.11 15.08 1.33
N ASP A 210 -17.66 15.83 2.28
CA ASP A 210 -18.92 16.54 2.08
C ASP A 210 -18.80 17.70 1.08
N ALA A 211 -17.67 18.39 1.04
CA ALA A 211 -17.39 19.41 0.05
C ALA A 211 -17.30 18.78 -1.37
N VAL A 212 -16.60 17.66 -1.52
CA VAL A 212 -16.48 16.95 -2.81
C VAL A 212 -17.82 16.38 -3.25
N LYS A 213 -18.63 15.84 -2.34
CA LYS A 213 -20.00 15.37 -2.66
C LYS A 213 -20.89 16.51 -3.18
N ARG A 214 -20.80 17.69 -2.57
CA ARG A 214 -21.58 18.87 -2.99
C ARG A 214 -21.06 19.51 -4.27
N GLY A 215 -19.75 19.58 -4.44
CA GLY A 215 -19.10 20.18 -5.59
C GLY A 215 -19.04 19.29 -6.84
N GLY A 216 -19.31 17.99 -6.67
CA GLY A 216 -19.37 17.01 -7.77
C GLY A 216 -18.10 16.95 -8.63
N ALA A 217 -18.27 16.60 -9.90
CA ALA A 217 -17.17 16.43 -10.85
C ALA A 217 -16.34 17.70 -11.06
N THR A 218 -16.99 18.86 -11.06
CA THR A 218 -16.33 20.17 -11.27
C THR A 218 -15.29 20.45 -10.15
N LEU A 219 -15.64 20.21 -8.89
CA LEU A 219 -14.70 20.42 -7.79
C LEU A 219 -13.56 19.40 -7.85
N GLN A 220 -13.85 18.15 -8.19
CA GLN A 220 -12.82 17.11 -8.36
C GLN A 220 -11.81 17.49 -9.45
N GLU A 221 -12.27 18.05 -10.56
CA GLU A 221 -11.42 18.50 -11.66
C GLU A 221 -10.54 19.69 -11.23
N ILE A 222 -11.12 20.69 -10.56
CA ILE A 222 -10.37 21.83 -10.03
C ILE A 222 -9.29 21.37 -9.04
N MET A 223 -9.64 20.46 -8.13
CA MET A 223 -8.68 19.89 -7.17
C MET A 223 -7.54 19.15 -7.86
N SER A 224 -7.86 18.32 -8.87
CA SER A 224 -6.87 17.61 -9.67
C SER A 224 -5.91 18.57 -10.38
N GLN A 225 -6.43 19.61 -11.02
CA GLN A 225 -5.63 20.64 -11.67
C GLN A 225 -4.72 21.38 -10.67
N THR A 226 -5.27 21.75 -9.50
CA THR A 226 -4.50 22.44 -8.46
C THR A 226 -3.35 21.57 -7.95
N LEU A 227 -3.61 20.30 -7.66
CA LEU A 227 -2.54 19.37 -7.22
C LEU A 227 -1.46 19.22 -8.28
N THR A 228 -1.84 19.06 -9.56
CA THR A 228 -0.87 19.00 -10.67
C THR A 228 -0.04 20.28 -10.76
N GLN A 229 -0.64 21.45 -10.58
CA GLN A 229 0.09 22.73 -10.57
C GLN A 229 1.05 22.84 -9.37
N CYS A 230 0.71 22.24 -8.23
CA CYS A 230 1.58 22.14 -7.05
C CYS A 230 2.64 21.04 -7.15
N GLY A 231 2.73 20.32 -8.28
CA GLY A 231 3.69 19.23 -8.48
C GLY A 231 3.35 17.94 -7.73
N GLN A 232 2.08 17.72 -7.46
CA GLN A 232 1.55 16.53 -6.75
C GLN A 232 0.67 15.65 -7.64
#